data_47d9ad710571779b2bbc26b91832bed9
#
_entry.id   47d9ad710571779b2bbc26b91832bed9
#
_cell.length_a   1.000
_cell.length_b   1.000
_cell.length_c   1.000
_cell.angle_alpha   90.00
_cell.angle_beta   90.00
_cell.angle_gamma   90.00
#
_symmetry.space_group_name_H-M   'P 1'
#
loop_
_entity.id
_entity.type
_entity.pdbx_description
1 polymer ?
#
loop_
_entity_poly.entity_id
_entity_poly.type
_entity_poly.pdbx_seq_one_letter_code
_entity_poly.pdbx_strand_id
1 'polypeptide(L)'
;MAMIGDVNRLFKKHSGGRDLSDVPARAFTGFMALAQAINAAGSTDPKAIQKALQNIDIGPETLIVPYKGIKFGKDGQNTKTRGILMQVQNGKYCTVYPFELAACKLKYPMPAIK
;
A
#
# COMPACT_ATOMS: atom_id res chain seq x y z
N MET A 1 -4.72 -1.55 -9.97
CA MET A 1 -4.01 -2.38 -8.95
C MET A 1 -4.39 -3.87 -9.12
N ALA A 2 -3.94 -4.48 -10.23
CA ALA A 2 -4.26 -5.89 -10.54
C ALA A 2 -3.71 -6.88 -9.50
N MET A 3 -2.57 -6.57 -8.89
CA MET A 3 -1.87 -7.44 -7.95
C MET A 3 -2.54 -7.59 -6.57
N ILE A 4 -3.41 -6.67 -6.16
CA ILE A 4 -4.00 -6.69 -4.81
C ILE A 4 -4.87 -7.93 -4.55
N GLY A 5 -5.59 -8.39 -5.57
CA GLY A 5 -6.41 -9.60 -5.47
C GLY A 5 -5.58 -10.86 -5.25
N ASP A 6 -4.46 -10.98 -5.95
CA ASP A 6 -3.57 -12.12 -5.81
C ASP A 6 -2.85 -12.14 -4.45
N VAL A 7 -2.36 -10.97 -4.02
CA VAL A 7 -1.74 -10.84 -2.69
C VAL A 7 -2.74 -11.12 -1.58
N ASN A 8 -3.98 -10.62 -1.69
CA ASN A 8 -5.04 -10.92 -0.72
C ASN A 8 -5.37 -12.42 -0.66
N ARG A 9 -5.45 -13.07 -1.81
CA ARG A 9 -5.69 -14.52 -1.88
C ARG A 9 -4.59 -15.32 -1.17
N LEU A 10 -3.32 -14.97 -1.42
CA LEU A 10 -2.19 -15.58 -0.74
C LEU A 10 -2.19 -15.29 0.76
N PHE A 11 -2.47 -14.05 1.14
CA PHE A 11 -2.56 -13.67 2.55
C PHE A 11 -3.66 -14.46 3.27
N LYS A 12 -4.85 -14.59 2.69
CA LYS A 12 -5.95 -15.40 3.26
C LYS A 12 -5.53 -16.85 3.52
N LYS A 13 -4.80 -17.44 2.58
CA LYS A 13 -4.31 -18.82 2.70
C LYS A 13 -3.41 -19.02 3.93
N HIS A 14 -2.61 -18.02 4.30
CA HIS A 14 -1.61 -18.10 5.37
C HIS A 14 -2.03 -17.42 6.67
N SER A 15 -3.14 -16.68 6.68
CA SER A 15 -3.60 -15.89 7.83
C SER A 15 -4.84 -16.46 8.55
N GLY A 16 -5.20 -17.71 8.27
CA GLY A 16 -6.45 -18.30 8.80
C GLY A 16 -7.71 -17.69 8.18
N GLY A 17 -7.67 -17.34 6.90
CA GLY A 17 -8.83 -16.86 6.14
C GLY A 17 -9.11 -15.36 6.25
N ARG A 18 -8.25 -14.59 6.92
CA ARG A 18 -8.43 -13.13 7.07
C ARG A 18 -8.10 -12.40 5.78
N ASP A 19 -8.88 -11.36 5.48
CA ASP A 19 -8.56 -10.44 4.38
C ASP A 19 -7.37 -9.54 4.73
N LEU A 20 -6.64 -9.15 3.70
CA LEU A 20 -5.54 -8.19 3.80
C LEU A 20 -6.09 -6.83 4.25
N SER A 21 -5.61 -6.37 5.41
CA SER A 21 -5.94 -5.05 5.94
C SER A 21 -4.81 -4.04 5.72
N ASP A 22 -4.97 -2.82 6.21
CA ASP A 22 -4.03 -1.72 6.04
C ASP A 22 -2.59 -2.05 6.48
N VAL A 23 -2.42 -2.57 7.69
CA VAL A 23 -1.07 -2.83 8.25
C VAL A 23 -0.30 -3.88 7.42
N PRO A 24 -0.84 -5.08 7.17
CA PRO A 24 -0.14 -6.07 6.35
C PRO A 24 0.05 -5.61 4.90
N ALA A 25 -0.84 -4.80 4.33
CA ALA A 25 -0.66 -4.24 2.99
C ALA A 25 0.53 -3.28 2.92
N ARG A 26 0.69 -2.42 3.92
CA ARG A 26 1.86 -1.52 4.03
C ARG A 26 3.15 -2.30 4.29
N ALA A 27 3.11 -3.30 5.16
CA ALA A 27 4.28 -4.16 5.44
C ALA A 27 4.75 -4.89 4.16
N PHE A 28 3.82 -5.48 3.41
CA PHE A 28 4.13 -6.10 2.12
C PHE A 28 4.76 -5.10 1.14
N THR A 29 4.18 -3.90 1.04
CA THR A 29 4.70 -2.85 0.15
C THR A 29 6.11 -2.43 0.54
N GLY A 30 6.38 -2.24 1.84
CA GLY A 30 7.72 -1.91 2.33
C GLY A 30 8.73 -3.03 2.07
N PHE A 31 8.34 -4.27 2.28
CA PHE A 31 9.19 -5.42 1.98
C PHE A 31 9.54 -5.51 0.48
N MET A 32 8.57 -5.29 -0.40
CA MET A 32 8.80 -5.30 -1.85
C MET A 32 9.72 -4.15 -2.30
N ALA A 33 9.60 -2.97 -1.68
CA ALA A 33 10.52 -1.86 -1.93
C ALA A 33 11.95 -2.20 -1.50
N LEU A 34 12.12 -2.83 -0.33
CA LEU A 34 13.42 -3.30 0.13
C LEU A 34 14.01 -4.36 -0.81
N ALA A 35 13.22 -5.33 -1.25
CA ALA A 35 13.67 -6.36 -2.19
C ALA A 35 14.15 -5.74 -3.52
N GLN A 36 13.43 -4.77 -4.05
CA GLN A 36 13.85 -4.04 -5.25
C GLN A 36 15.15 -3.24 -5.02
N ALA A 37 15.32 -2.64 -3.84
CA ALA A 37 16.53 -1.91 -3.50
C ALA A 37 17.75 -2.85 -3.37
N ILE A 38 17.59 -4.02 -2.77
CA ILE A 38 18.65 -5.04 -2.69
C ILE A 38 19.05 -5.50 -4.10
N ASN A 39 18.06 -5.77 -4.94
CA ASN A 39 18.30 -6.16 -6.32
C ASN A 39 19.03 -5.06 -7.11
N ALA A 40 18.63 -3.80 -6.94
CA ALA A 40 19.29 -2.65 -7.57
C ALA A 40 20.70 -2.40 -7.03
N ALA A 41 20.95 -2.66 -5.75
CA ALA A 41 22.26 -2.55 -5.13
C ALA A 41 23.24 -3.64 -5.63
N GLY A 42 22.72 -4.80 -6.03
CA GLY A 42 23.54 -5.98 -6.38
C GLY A 42 24.42 -6.45 -5.21
N SER A 43 24.05 -6.14 -3.97
CA SER A 43 24.86 -6.35 -2.78
C SER A 43 23.97 -6.48 -1.55
N THR A 44 24.43 -7.21 -0.55
CA THR A 44 23.83 -7.30 0.79
C THR A 44 24.47 -6.33 1.79
N ASP A 45 25.45 -5.52 1.35
CA ASP A 45 26.04 -4.48 2.19
C ASP A 45 24.99 -3.41 2.57
N PRO A 46 24.80 -3.12 3.86
CA PRO A 46 23.78 -2.16 4.32
C PRO A 46 23.92 -0.75 3.72
N LYS A 47 25.14 -0.28 3.51
CA LYS A 47 25.38 1.03 2.91
C LYS A 47 25.00 1.08 1.42
N ALA A 48 25.27 -0.01 0.69
CA ALA A 48 24.86 -0.15 -0.70
C ALA A 48 23.32 -0.19 -0.83
N ILE A 49 22.64 -0.94 0.05
CA ILE A 49 21.18 -1.00 0.09
C ILE A 49 20.58 0.36 0.46
N GLN A 50 21.14 1.07 1.45
CA GLN A 50 20.69 2.40 1.83
C GLN A 50 20.78 3.37 0.66
N LYS A 51 21.90 3.36 -0.07
CA LYS A 51 22.09 4.20 -1.26
C LYS A 51 21.07 3.84 -2.36
N ALA A 52 20.79 2.55 -2.55
CA ALA A 52 19.78 2.12 -3.52
C ALA A 52 18.37 2.60 -3.10
N LEU A 53 18.01 2.50 -1.82
CA LEU A 53 16.74 3.02 -1.29
C LEU A 53 16.59 4.54 -1.50
N GLN A 54 17.65 5.30 -1.29
CA GLN A 54 17.63 6.76 -1.53
C GLN A 54 17.37 7.13 -3.00
N ASN A 55 17.68 6.23 -3.93
CA ASN A 55 17.53 6.46 -5.37
C ASN A 55 16.34 5.70 -5.99
N ILE A 56 15.60 4.91 -5.20
CA ILE A 56 14.48 4.14 -5.72
C ILE A 56 13.35 5.06 -6.18
N ASP A 57 12.72 4.72 -7.29
CA ASP A 57 11.52 5.39 -7.81
C ASP A 57 10.57 4.33 -8.38
N ILE A 58 9.64 3.87 -7.54
CA ILE A 58 8.68 2.81 -7.87
C ILE A 58 7.36 3.48 -8.25
N GLY A 59 6.81 3.12 -9.40
CA GLY A 59 5.50 3.59 -9.86
C GLY A 59 4.33 2.88 -9.17
N PRO A 60 3.11 3.41 -9.32
CA PRO A 60 1.91 2.89 -8.64
C PRO A 60 1.45 1.53 -9.18
N GLU A 61 1.89 1.13 -10.36
CA GLU A 61 1.47 -0.09 -11.05
C GLU A 61 1.88 -1.37 -10.30
N THR A 62 2.98 -1.32 -9.54
CA THR A 62 3.52 -2.45 -8.76
C THR A 62 3.10 -2.42 -7.29
N LEU A 63 2.27 -1.48 -6.90
CA LEU A 63 1.86 -1.31 -5.50
C LEU A 63 0.48 -1.93 -5.24
N ILE A 64 0.29 -2.40 -4.01
CA ILE A 64 -1.02 -2.87 -3.49
C ILE A 64 -1.67 -1.87 -2.53
N VAL A 65 -1.00 -0.75 -2.27
CA VAL A 65 -1.49 0.38 -1.49
C VAL A 65 -1.79 1.58 -2.41
N PRO A 66 -2.67 2.49 -2.02
CA PRO A 66 -3.12 3.59 -2.88
C PRO A 66 -2.13 4.75 -3.00
N TYR A 67 -0.83 4.47 -2.90
CA TYR A 67 0.21 5.49 -3.09
C TYR A 67 0.41 5.82 -4.57
N LYS A 68 0.89 7.01 -4.85
CA LYS A 68 1.32 7.43 -6.19
C LYS A 68 2.66 6.81 -6.59
N GLY A 69 3.33 6.16 -5.66
CA GLY A 69 4.62 5.52 -5.84
C GLY A 69 5.40 5.42 -4.54
N ILE A 70 6.66 4.98 -4.65
CA ILE A 70 7.63 5.02 -3.56
C ILE A 70 8.87 5.75 -4.06
N LYS A 71 9.18 6.87 -3.43
CA LYS A 71 10.38 7.66 -3.65
C LYS A 71 10.73 8.40 -2.37
N PHE A 72 11.90 8.13 -1.83
CA PHE A 72 12.31 8.74 -0.57
C PHE A 72 12.95 10.11 -0.78
N GLY A 73 12.52 11.08 0.04
CA GLY A 73 13.15 12.39 0.15
C GLY A 73 14.43 12.35 0.96
N LYS A 74 15.08 13.50 1.09
CA LYS A 74 16.32 13.64 1.88
C LYS A 74 16.13 13.32 3.36
N ASP A 75 14.91 13.48 3.86
CA ASP A 75 14.47 13.16 5.21
C ASP A 75 14.08 11.67 5.41
N GLY A 76 14.20 10.86 4.36
CA GLY A 76 13.83 9.45 4.38
C GLY A 76 12.32 9.17 4.29
N GLN A 77 11.47 10.20 4.14
CA GLN A 77 10.04 10.01 3.97
C GLN A 77 9.67 9.71 2.51
N ASN A 78 8.64 8.88 2.32
CA ASN A 78 8.10 8.64 0.99
C ASN A 78 7.35 9.89 0.50
N THR A 79 7.86 10.54 -0.55
CA THR A 79 7.29 11.76 -1.14
C THR A 79 6.09 11.49 -2.06
N LYS A 80 5.82 10.23 -2.40
CA LYS A 80 4.72 9.81 -3.28
C LYS A 80 3.55 9.14 -2.53
N THR A 81 3.44 9.38 -1.23
CA THR A 81 2.30 8.89 -0.43
C THR A 81 1.01 9.61 -0.81
N ARG A 82 -0.10 8.97 -0.51
CA ARG A 82 -1.44 9.55 -0.63
C ARG A 82 -2.34 8.95 0.45
N GLY A 83 -3.10 9.81 1.11
CA GLY A 83 -4.18 9.39 2.01
C GLY A 83 -5.44 9.01 1.24
N ILE A 84 -6.25 8.15 1.85
CA ILE A 84 -7.60 7.84 1.40
C ILE A 84 -8.57 8.02 2.57
N LEU A 85 -9.82 8.32 2.25
CA LEU A 85 -10.91 8.28 3.21
C LEU A 85 -11.76 7.05 2.96
N MET A 86 -12.06 6.35 4.03
CA MET A 86 -12.94 5.19 4.00
C MET A 86 -14.15 5.42 4.89
N GLN A 87 -15.28 4.89 4.49
CA GLN A 87 -16.51 4.85 5.28
C GLN A 87 -16.89 3.39 5.53
N VAL A 88 -17.33 3.09 6.74
CA VAL A 88 -17.90 1.78 7.02
C VAL A 88 -19.32 1.74 6.43
N GLN A 89 -19.53 0.84 5.49
CA GLN A 89 -20.81 0.61 4.85
C GLN A 89 -21.12 -0.89 4.88
N ASN A 90 -22.28 -1.26 5.42
CA ASN A 90 -22.68 -2.68 5.56
C ASN A 90 -21.63 -3.54 6.29
N GLY A 91 -21.01 -3.00 7.35
CA GLY A 91 -19.99 -3.69 8.14
C GLY A 91 -18.62 -3.84 7.47
N LYS A 92 -18.39 -3.20 6.33
CA LYS A 92 -17.11 -3.26 5.59
C LYS A 92 -16.56 -1.86 5.33
N TYR A 93 -15.23 -1.75 5.33
CA TYR A 93 -14.56 -0.54 4.90
C TYR A 93 -14.71 -0.35 3.39
N CYS A 94 -15.13 0.84 2.98
CA CYS A 94 -15.26 1.21 1.58
C CYS A 94 -14.60 2.56 1.34
N THR A 95 -13.67 2.62 0.38
CA THR A 95 -13.02 3.87 -0.01
C THR A 95 -14.03 4.79 -0.67
N VAL A 96 -14.14 6.02 -0.17
CA VAL A 96 -15.07 7.04 -0.68
C VAL A 96 -14.34 8.26 -1.25
N TYR A 97 -13.07 8.44 -0.94
CA TYR A 97 -12.24 9.53 -1.47
C TYR A 97 -10.76 9.12 -1.48
N PRO A 98 -9.93 9.55 -2.46
CA PRO A 98 -10.28 10.42 -3.60
C PRO A 98 -11.20 9.70 -4.60
N PHE A 99 -11.96 10.47 -5.37
CA PHE A 99 -13.04 9.92 -6.21
C PHE A 99 -12.54 8.94 -7.28
N GLU A 100 -11.33 9.14 -7.80
CA GLU A 100 -10.72 8.23 -8.77
C GLU A 100 -10.34 6.84 -8.18
N LEU A 101 -10.33 6.71 -6.86
CA LEU A 101 -10.10 5.46 -6.15
C LEU A 101 -11.35 4.97 -5.39
N ALA A 102 -12.43 5.73 -5.44
CA ALA A 102 -13.64 5.41 -4.69
C ALA A 102 -14.26 4.10 -5.19
N ALA A 103 -14.46 3.16 -4.26
CA ALA A 103 -15.19 1.92 -4.50
C ALA A 103 -16.68 2.07 -4.18
N CYS A 104 -17.05 3.09 -3.39
CA CYS A 104 -18.40 3.37 -2.95
C CYS A 104 -18.68 4.88 -2.98
N LYS A 105 -19.95 5.23 -3.14
CA LYS A 105 -20.40 6.61 -2.93
C LYS A 105 -20.45 6.92 -1.43
N LEU A 106 -20.04 8.13 -1.07
CA LEU A 106 -20.22 8.62 0.30
C LEU A 106 -21.70 8.65 0.67
N LYS A 107 -22.04 8.11 1.81
CA LYS A 107 -23.38 8.19 2.41
C LYS A 107 -23.42 9.31 3.43
N TYR A 108 -24.28 10.31 3.17
CA TYR A 108 -24.50 11.43 4.07
C TYR A 108 -26.01 11.78 4.11
N PRO A 109 -26.58 12.05 5.27
CA PRO A 109 -25.97 11.90 6.61
C PRO A 109 -25.57 10.46 6.90
N MET A 110 -24.59 10.28 7.81
CA MET A 110 -24.11 8.96 8.18
C MET A 110 -25.26 8.15 8.79
N PRO A 111 -25.52 6.91 8.32
CA PRO A 111 -26.55 6.07 8.91
C PRO A 111 -26.30 5.83 10.39
N ALA A 112 -27.37 5.80 11.20
CA ALA A 112 -27.24 5.45 12.62
C ALA A 112 -26.59 4.07 12.78
N ILE A 113 -25.68 3.99 13.74
CA ILE A 113 -25.10 2.71 14.14
C ILE A 113 -26.19 1.96 14.91
N LYS A 114 -26.64 0.84 14.38
CA LYS A 114 -27.58 -0.06 15.06
C LYS A 114 -26.82 -1.03 15.95
#